data_24d422b017d3b743932d9e144fd1f902
#
_entry.id   24d422b017d3b743932d9e144fd1f902
#
_cell.length_a   1.000
_cell.length_b   1.000
_cell.length_c   1.000
_cell.angle_alpha   90.00
_cell.angle_beta   90.00
_cell.angle_gamma   90.00
#
_symmetry.space_group_name_H-M   'P 1'
#
loop_
_entity.id
_entity.type
_entity.pdbx_description
1 polymer ?
#
loop_
_entity_poly.entity_id
_entity_poly.type
_entity_poly.pdbx_seq_one_letter_code
_entity_poly.pdbx_strand_id
1 'polypeptide(L)'
;MAAPTKPRDNRTDESGIERTRQDEPGAVDKIRERSGFVDHIMRMQNRYTAQGGNQFSAGVTYYSVLAIFPLFMLMVAVVATVLANRDDLMQQVQDAITGAVEGDLGETINQLLVTAIDQRGAMFGVAGLTTLWSGLGWMNNLRIGISAMWGLDANEGGGNFLVKKINDLLRLIGLLIALILAFGVTAAGTSGIIPKVFDWIGLDHFPGMSWIIFAAGLAIGLLANFLVMWWMIVMLPRTKVPLKSGLKGAALGAIALEAIKQLSTVIISSATGNPAGAVFGPVIVLMVMMYLIWRVVMYINAWTATTEESLALEEPAVPEPAVIRVRQEISSGPSTGASFGVGAAIGAIGAGAVALLRRK
;
A
#
# COMPACT_ATOMS: atom_id res chain seq x y z
N MET A 1 37.92 -46.27 13.70
CA MET A 1 37.85 -44.82 13.93
C MET A 1 37.78 -44.16 12.57
N ALA A 2 36.69 -43.50 12.26
CA ALA A 2 36.58 -42.71 11.01
C ALA A 2 37.48 -41.48 11.14
N ALA A 3 38.28 -41.20 10.10
CA ALA A 3 39.13 -40.00 10.08
C ALA A 3 38.24 -38.75 10.20
N PRO A 4 38.60 -37.77 11.05
CA PRO A 4 37.88 -36.55 11.17
C PRO A 4 37.80 -35.88 9.81
N THR A 5 36.59 -35.66 9.28
CA THR A 5 36.37 -34.88 8.07
C THR A 5 36.79 -33.45 8.35
N LYS A 6 37.89 -33.00 7.79
CA LYS A 6 38.30 -31.58 7.86
C LYS A 6 37.16 -30.73 7.25
N PRO A 7 36.71 -29.68 7.93
CA PRO A 7 35.77 -28.75 7.38
C PRO A 7 36.30 -28.16 6.08
N ARG A 8 35.50 -28.17 5.03
CA ARG A 8 35.88 -27.66 3.69
C ARG A 8 35.95 -26.13 3.63
N ASP A 9 35.39 -25.47 4.61
CA ASP A 9 35.39 -24.01 4.75
C ASP A 9 35.24 -23.62 6.23
N ASN A 10 35.43 -22.31 6.51
CA ASN A 10 35.33 -21.75 7.85
C ASN A 10 33.89 -21.73 8.42
N ARG A 11 32.93 -22.38 7.79
CA ARG A 11 31.51 -22.39 8.21
C ARG A 11 31.14 -23.63 9.01
N THR A 12 31.99 -24.64 9.02
CA THR A 12 31.75 -25.89 9.76
C THR A 12 32.68 -26.00 10.96
N ASP A 13 32.17 -26.50 12.09
CA ASP A 13 32.98 -26.82 13.26
C ASP A 13 33.83 -28.11 13.03
N GLU A 14 34.65 -28.48 14.03
CA GLU A 14 35.53 -29.67 13.96
C GLU A 14 34.73 -30.97 13.76
N SER A 15 33.42 -30.97 14.06
CA SER A 15 32.51 -32.08 13.86
C SER A 15 31.79 -32.04 12.50
N GLY A 16 32.10 -31.07 11.63
CA GLY A 16 31.47 -30.87 10.33
C GLY A 16 30.03 -30.32 10.42
N ILE A 17 29.65 -29.75 11.55
CA ILE A 17 28.36 -29.11 11.75
C ILE A 17 28.45 -27.66 11.28
N GLU A 18 27.62 -27.28 10.35
CA GLU A 18 27.52 -25.90 9.89
C GLU A 18 26.92 -25.06 11.03
N ARG A 19 27.77 -24.27 11.67
CA ARG A 19 27.29 -23.27 12.64
C ARG A 19 26.93 -22.04 11.87
N THR A 20 25.72 -21.55 12.10
CA THR A 20 25.33 -20.21 11.66
C THR A 20 26.28 -19.24 12.39
N ARG A 21 27.26 -18.67 11.70
CA ARG A 21 27.95 -17.50 12.22
C ARG A 21 26.88 -16.48 12.50
N GLN A 22 26.81 -15.96 13.70
CA GLN A 22 26.25 -14.64 13.91
C GLN A 22 27.14 -13.72 13.09
N ASP A 23 26.63 -13.33 11.92
CA ASP A 23 27.34 -12.39 11.06
C ASP A 23 27.66 -11.16 11.91
N GLU A 24 28.92 -10.74 11.91
CA GLU A 24 29.28 -9.49 12.58
C GLU A 24 28.34 -8.40 12.08
N PRO A 25 27.75 -7.61 12.98
CA PRO A 25 26.74 -6.62 12.60
C PRO A 25 27.32 -5.73 11.49
N GLY A 26 26.66 -5.73 10.36
CA GLY A 26 27.06 -4.95 9.19
C GLY A 26 27.07 -3.45 9.50
N ALA A 27 27.62 -2.64 8.63
CA ALA A 27 27.63 -1.19 8.82
C ALA A 27 26.20 -0.63 9.00
N VAL A 28 25.23 -1.23 8.34
CA VAL A 28 23.80 -0.87 8.46
C VAL A 28 23.25 -1.23 9.84
N ASP A 29 23.60 -2.39 10.39
CA ASP A 29 23.13 -2.83 11.71
C ASP A 29 23.70 -1.94 12.82
N LYS A 30 24.96 -1.53 12.71
CA LYS A 30 25.56 -0.55 13.63
C LYS A 30 24.89 0.82 13.62
N ILE A 31 24.36 1.27 12.44
CA ILE A 31 23.61 2.52 12.35
C ILE A 31 22.21 2.36 12.96
N ARG A 32 21.56 1.22 12.75
CA ARG A 32 20.26 0.88 13.36
C ARG A 32 20.32 0.88 14.87
N GLU A 33 21.33 0.27 15.45
CA GLU A 33 21.55 0.24 16.92
C GLU A 33 21.77 1.65 17.51
N ARG A 34 22.37 2.58 16.73
CA ARG A 34 22.64 3.95 17.18
C ARG A 34 21.46 4.90 17.07
N SER A 35 20.50 4.63 16.18
CA SER A 35 19.39 5.52 15.89
C SER A 35 18.08 4.77 15.74
N GLY A 36 17.21 4.86 16.74
CA GLY A 36 15.87 4.28 16.68
C GLY A 36 15.01 4.82 15.53
N PHE A 37 15.27 6.04 15.08
CA PHE A 37 14.60 6.61 13.90
C PHE A 37 15.02 5.88 12.61
N VAL A 38 16.32 5.64 12.41
CA VAL A 38 16.82 4.91 11.24
C VAL A 38 16.32 3.46 11.27
N ASP A 39 16.35 2.83 12.45
CA ASP A 39 15.83 1.47 12.60
C ASP A 39 14.33 1.41 12.24
N HIS A 40 13.53 2.37 12.69
CA HIS A 40 12.10 2.43 12.34
C HIS A 40 11.89 2.61 10.82
N ILE A 41 12.65 3.49 10.15
CA ILE A 41 12.58 3.64 8.68
C ILE A 41 12.95 2.34 7.97
N MET A 42 13.97 1.64 8.45
CA MET A 42 14.37 0.35 7.87
C MET A 42 13.28 -0.72 8.07
N ARG A 43 12.68 -0.81 9.27
CA ARG A 43 11.53 -1.69 9.52
C ARG A 43 10.35 -1.37 8.61
N MET A 44 10.01 -0.09 8.46
CA MET A 44 8.98 0.36 7.53
C MET A 44 9.27 -0.07 6.09
N GLN A 45 10.50 0.18 5.60
CA GLN A 45 10.90 -0.18 4.25
C GLN A 45 10.86 -1.70 4.03
N ASN A 46 11.36 -2.47 4.98
CA ASN A 46 11.32 -3.93 4.92
C ASN A 46 9.86 -4.45 4.92
N ARG A 47 9.00 -3.92 5.79
CA ARG A 47 7.56 -4.26 5.84
C ARG A 47 6.89 -3.93 4.49
N TYR A 48 7.10 -2.73 3.97
CA TYR A 48 6.55 -2.30 2.70
C TYR A 48 6.97 -3.21 1.54
N THR A 49 8.26 -3.57 1.47
CA THR A 49 8.81 -4.40 0.39
C THR A 49 8.37 -5.85 0.52
N ALA A 50 8.47 -6.44 1.72
CA ALA A 50 8.10 -7.82 1.98
C ALA A 50 6.61 -8.08 1.75
N GLN A 51 5.76 -7.10 2.05
CA GLN A 51 4.31 -7.19 1.86
C GLN A 51 3.84 -6.71 0.48
N GLY A 52 4.74 -6.46 -0.46
CA GLY A 52 4.35 -6.10 -1.83
C GLY A 52 3.70 -4.73 -1.96
N GLY A 53 4.14 -3.73 -1.20
CA GLY A 53 3.56 -2.38 -1.19
C GLY A 53 3.48 -1.72 -2.57
N ASN A 54 4.47 -1.95 -3.45
CA ASN A 54 4.44 -1.43 -4.83
C ASN A 54 3.29 -2.06 -5.64
N GLN A 55 3.06 -3.36 -5.51
CA GLN A 55 2.02 -4.10 -6.23
C GLN A 55 0.64 -3.63 -5.78
N PHE A 56 0.44 -3.47 -4.46
CA PHE A 56 -0.82 -2.93 -3.94
C PHE A 56 -1.05 -1.49 -4.37
N SER A 57 -0.02 -0.63 -4.34
CA SER A 57 -0.14 0.75 -4.83
C SER A 57 -0.55 0.79 -6.31
N ALA A 58 0.05 -0.03 -7.15
CA ALA A 58 -0.31 -0.14 -8.57
C ALA A 58 -1.72 -0.71 -8.76
N GLY A 59 -2.09 -1.75 -8.02
CA GLY A 59 -3.43 -2.34 -8.07
C GLY A 59 -4.52 -1.34 -7.68
N VAL A 60 -4.35 -0.63 -6.57
CA VAL A 60 -5.32 0.40 -6.14
C VAL A 60 -5.38 1.54 -7.14
N THR A 61 -4.25 1.94 -7.76
CA THR A 61 -4.21 2.94 -8.84
C THR A 61 -5.07 2.51 -10.03
N TYR A 62 -4.90 1.27 -10.49
CA TYR A 62 -5.70 0.72 -11.59
C TYR A 62 -7.21 0.80 -11.28
N TYR A 63 -7.63 0.31 -10.12
CA TYR A 63 -9.04 0.37 -9.72
C TYR A 63 -9.53 1.81 -9.50
N SER A 64 -8.68 2.73 -9.03
CA SER A 64 -9.02 4.15 -8.90
C SER A 64 -9.34 4.77 -10.25
N VAL A 65 -8.49 4.53 -11.26
CA VAL A 65 -8.71 5.06 -12.61
C VAL A 65 -9.98 4.46 -13.22
N LEU A 66 -10.21 3.16 -13.06
CA LEU A 66 -11.45 2.53 -13.53
C LEU A 66 -12.71 3.08 -12.85
N ALA A 67 -12.62 3.45 -11.57
CA ALA A 67 -13.75 3.98 -10.80
C ALA A 67 -14.10 5.44 -11.17
N ILE A 68 -13.18 6.20 -11.78
CA ILE A 68 -13.41 7.62 -12.11
C ILE A 68 -14.62 7.78 -13.02
N PHE A 69 -14.73 6.97 -14.07
CA PHE A 69 -15.82 7.11 -15.04
C PHE A 69 -17.20 6.82 -14.43
N PRO A 70 -17.44 5.67 -13.76
CA PRO A 70 -18.71 5.42 -13.11
C PRO A 70 -19.05 6.45 -12.01
N LEU A 71 -18.04 6.90 -11.24
CA LEU A 71 -18.23 7.93 -10.21
C LEU A 71 -18.62 9.28 -10.84
N PHE A 72 -17.98 9.67 -11.94
CA PHE A 72 -18.32 10.86 -12.67
C PHE A 72 -19.74 10.79 -13.23
N MET A 73 -20.12 9.67 -13.84
CA MET A 73 -21.49 9.44 -14.32
C MET A 73 -22.53 9.54 -13.18
N LEU A 74 -22.23 8.95 -12.02
CA LEU A 74 -23.11 9.03 -10.86
C LEU A 74 -23.23 10.47 -10.34
N MET A 75 -22.13 11.21 -10.29
CA MET A 75 -22.12 12.62 -9.91
C MET A 75 -23.01 13.45 -10.85
N VAL A 76 -22.87 13.26 -12.16
CA VAL A 76 -23.72 13.93 -13.16
C VAL A 76 -25.19 13.56 -12.95
N ALA A 77 -25.51 12.28 -12.70
CA ALA A 77 -26.89 11.84 -12.45
C ALA A 77 -27.48 12.47 -11.17
N VAL A 78 -26.68 12.62 -10.11
CA VAL A 78 -27.09 13.32 -8.87
C VAL A 78 -27.40 14.79 -9.16
N VAL A 79 -26.46 15.48 -9.81
CA VAL A 79 -26.64 16.90 -10.19
C VAL A 79 -27.85 17.06 -11.08
N ALA A 80 -28.01 16.24 -12.12
CA ALA A 80 -29.17 16.23 -13.00
C ALA A 80 -30.50 16.05 -12.25
N THR A 81 -30.53 15.19 -11.23
CA THR A 81 -31.71 14.96 -10.42
C THR A 81 -32.07 16.16 -9.54
N VAL A 82 -31.06 16.83 -8.98
CA VAL A 82 -31.27 18.08 -8.21
C VAL A 82 -31.80 19.20 -9.13
N LEU A 83 -31.18 19.37 -10.29
CA LEU A 83 -31.52 20.40 -11.27
C LEU A 83 -32.89 20.16 -11.90
N ALA A 84 -33.31 18.91 -12.12
CA ALA A 84 -34.58 18.55 -12.75
C ALA A 84 -35.82 19.11 -12.01
N ASN A 85 -35.70 19.47 -10.74
CA ASN A 85 -36.77 20.00 -9.90
C ASN A 85 -36.52 21.47 -9.48
N ARG A 86 -35.54 22.13 -10.05
CA ARG A 86 -35.09 23.48 -9.65
C ARG A 86 -34.66 24.30 -10.87
N ASP A 87 -35.66 24.87 -11.56
CA ASP A 87 -35.39 25.68 -12.77
C ASP A 87 -34.50 26.89 -12.51
N ASP A 88 -34.57 27.46 -11.30
CA ASP A 88 -33.70 28.53 -10.81
C ASP A 88 -32.23 28.16 -10.80
N LEU A 89 -31.92 26.95 -10.32
CA LEU A 89 -30.56 26.42 -10.30
C LEU A 89 -30.08 25.97 -11.68
N MET A 90 -30.99 25.47 -12.49
CA MET A 90 -30.67 25.05 -13.86
C MET A 90 -30.16 26.22 -14.69
N GLN A 91 -30.85 27.38 -14.65
CA GLN A 91 -30.42 28.59 -15.32
C GLN A 91 -29.05 29.08 -14.81
N GLN A 92 -28.87 29.12 -13.49
CA GLN A 92 -27.58 29.54 -12.90
C GLN A 92 -26.42 28.64 -13.36
N VAL A 93 -26.63 27.30 -13.45
CA VAL A 93 -25.59 26.38 -13.93
C VAL A 93 -25.31 26.57 -15.42
N GLN A 94 -26.36 26.75 -16.24
CA GLN A 94 -26.18 27.03 -17.68
C GLN A 94 -25.45 28.34 -17.93
N ASP A 95 -25.80 29.40 -17.19
CA ASP A 95 -25.13 30.70 -17.27
C ASP A 95 -23.65 30.58 -16.82
N ALA A 96 -23.38 29.83 -15.77
CA ALA A 96 -22.03 29.58 -15.29
C ALA A 96 -21.21 28.78 -16.30
N ILE A 97 -21.77 27.77 -16.97
CA ILE A 97 -21.10 27.00 -18.05
C ILE A 97 -20.79 27.93 -19.22
N THR A 98 -21.77 28.70 -19.68
CA THR A 98 -21.62 29.62 -20.80
C THR A 98 -20.59 30.73 -20.51
N GLY A 99 -20.57 31.22 -19.27
CA GLY A 99 -19.60 32.22 -18.84
C GLY A 99 -18.18 31.69 -18.59
N ALA A 100 -18.05 30.38 -18.29
CA ALA A 100 -16.75 29.77 -18.04
C ALA A 100 -16.11 29.12 -19.28
N VAL A 101 -16.94 28.69 -20.26
CA VAL A 101 -16.51 27.96 -21.46
C VAL A 101 -17.15 28.61 -22.68
N GLU A 102 -16.35 29.38 -23.41
CA GLU A 102 -16.83 30.04 -24.65
C GLU A 102 -16.86 29.07 -25.86
N GLY A 103 -17.83 29.30 -26.77
CA GLY A 103 -17.95 28.60 -28.05
C GLY A 103 -18.60 27.21 -27.96
N ASP A 104 -18.35 26.38 -28.98
CA ASP A 104 -18.99 25.06 -29.21
C ASP A 104 -18.87 24.09 -28.01
N LEU A 105 -17.83 24.24 -27.21
CA LEU A 105 -17.63 23.41 -26.01
C LEU A 105 -18.67 23.71 -24.93
N GLY A 106 -18.99 24.99 -24.69
CA GLY A 106 -20.03 25.40 -23.73
C GLY A 106 -21.40 24.85 -24.13
N GLU A 107 -21.73 24.93 -25.43
CA GLU A 107 -22.98 24.38 -25.96
C GLU A 107 -23.04 22.87 -25.88
N THR A 108 -21.93 22.16 -26.16
CA THR A 108 -21.82 20.70 -25.96
C THR A 108 -22.03 20.30 -24.53
N ILE A 109 -21.46 21.01 -23.55
CA ILE A 109 -21.65 20.73 -22.13
C ILE A 109 -23.09 20.95 -21.70
N ASN A 110 -23.73 22.01 -22.17
CA ASN A 110 -25.16 22.27 -21.93
C ASN A 110 -26.05 21.17 -22.51
N GLN A 111 -25.79 20.70 -23.71
CA GLN A 111 -26.52 19.59 -24.34
C GLN A 111 -26.33 18.29 -23.55
N LEU A 112 -25.12 18.00 -23.06
CA LEU A 112 -24.85 16.85 -22.18
C LEU A 112 -25.62 16.97 -20.86
N LEU A 113 -25.72 18.17 -20.29
CA LEU A 113 -26.47 18.42 -19.05
C LEU A 113 -27.96 18.15 -19.25
N VAL A 114 -28.58 18.68 -20.34
CA VAL A 114 -29.98 18.44 -20.67
C VAL A 114 -30.23 16.94 -20.89
N THR A 115 -29.37 16.28 -21.67
CA THR A 115 -29.45 14.82 -21.91
C THR A 115 -29.36 14.03 -20.60
N ALA A 116 -28.48 14.45 -19.69
CA ALA A 116 -28.33 13.81 -18.37
C ALA A 116 -29.59 13.96 -17.50
N ILE A 117 -30.27 15.13 -17.59
CA ILE A 117 -31.54 15.37 -16.89
C ILE A 117 -32.65 14.49 -17.45
N ASP A 118 -32.77 14.38 -18.78
CA ASP A 118 -33.78 13.55 -19.43
C ASP A 118 -33.59 12.07 -19.16
N GLN A 119 -32.33 11.62 -19.16
CA GLN A 119 -31.96 10.21 -18.95
C GLN A 119 -31.60 9.88 -17.50
N ARG A 120 -31.84 10.77 -16.53
CA ARG A 120 -31.41 10.61 -15.12
C ARG A 120 -31.78 9.27 -14.50
N GLY A 121 -32.97 8.75 -14.80
CA GLY A 121 -33.41 7.47 -14.26
C GLY A 121 -32.60 6.28 -14.75
N ALA A 122 -32.31 6.23 -16.07
CA ALA A 122 -31.45 5.21 -16.66
C ALA A 122 -29.99 5.37 -16.23
N MET A 123 -29.51 6.61 -16.17
CA MET A 123 -28.15 6.91 -15.68
C MET A 123 -27.97 6.50 -14.21
N PHE A 124 -28.96 6.76 -13.35
CA PHE A 124 -28.91 6.31 -11.97
C PHE A 124 -28.85 4.78 -11.85
N GLY A 125 -29.65 4.05 -12.63
CA GLY A 125 -29.64 2.60 -12.62
C GLY A 125 -28.31 2.01 -13.07
N VAL A 126 -27.86 2.36 -14.27
CA VAL A 126 -26.62 1.83 -14.85
C VAL A 126 -25.38 2.39 -14.15
N ALA A 127 -25.30 3.72 -13.99
CA ALA A 127 -24.15 4.33 -13.31
C ALA A 127 -24.09 3.93 -11.83
N GLY A 128 -25.22 3.84 -11.15
CA GLY A 128 -25.28 3.40 -9.75
C GLY A 128 -24.75 1.98 -9.58
N LEU A 129 -25.21 1.03 -10.40
CA LEU A 129 -24.75 -0.36 -10.33
C LEU A 129 -23.27 -0.50 -10.70
N THR A 130 -22.81 0.18 -11.75
CA THR A 130 -21.39 0.13 -12.16
C THR A 130 -20.48 0.81 -11.13
N THR A 131 -20.91 1.94 -10.56
CA THR A 131 -20.16 2.62 -9.49
C THR A 131 -20.09 1.75 -8.22
N LEU A 132 -21.21 1.13 -7.85
CA LEU A 132 -21.23 0.23 -6.70
C LEU A 132 -20.29 -0.96 -6.91
N TRP A 133 -20.34 -1.58 -8.08
CA TRP A 133 -19.47 -2.72 -8.41
C TRP A 133 -17.98 -2.33 -8.43
N SER A 134 -17.61 -1.27 -9.14
CA SER A 134 -16.24 -0.79 -9.23
C SER A 134 -15.74 -0.24 -7.90
N GLY A 135 -16.58 0.52 -7.18
CA GLY A 135 -16.26 1.07 -5.87
C GLY A 135 -16.04 0.01 -4.80
N LEU A 136 -16.85 -1.05 -4.78
CA LEU A 136 -16.63 -2.19 -3.87
C LEU A 136 -15.37 -2.97 -4.24
N GLY A 137 -15.04 -3.09 -5.52
CA GLY A 137 -13.78 -3.68 -5.99
C GLY A 137 -12.58 -2.86 -5.55
N TRP A 138 -12.63 -1.57 -5.74
CA TRP A 138 -11.62 -0.61 -5.31
C TRP A 138 -11.43 -0.62 -3.79
N MET A 139 -12.49 -0.52 -3.02
CA MET A 139 -12.44 -0.55 -1.56
C MET A 139 -11.86 -1.87 -1.04
N ASN A 140 -12.21 -3.00 -1.63
CA ASN A 140 -11.64 -4.29 -1.27
C ASN A 140 -10.13 -4.34 -1.51
N ASN A 141 -9.64 -3.85 -2.67
CA ASN A 141 -8.20 -3.81 -2.97
C ASN A 141 -7.45 -2.86 -2.03
N LEU A 142 -8.01 -1.68 -1.75
CA LEU A 142 -7.44 -0.73 -0.81
C LEU A 142 -7.33 -1.34 0.59
N ARG A 143 -8.39 -1.99 1.07
CA ARG A 143 -8.41 -2.64 2.39
C ARG A 143 -7.42 -3.79 2.48
N ILE A 144 -7.31 -4.62 1.44
CA ILE A 144 -6.33 -5.71 1.38
C ILE A 144 -4.91 -5.15 1.42
N GLY A 145 -4.61 -4.15 0.60
CA GLY A 145 -3.29 -3.53 0.55
C GLY A 145 -2.89 -2.90 1.88
N ILE A 146 -3.79 -2.15 2.50
CA ILE A 146 -3.54 -1.57 3.82
C ILE A 146 -3.36 -2.66 4.88
N SER A 147 -4.21 -3.70 4.89
CA SER A 147 -4.08 -4.82 5.84
C SER A 147 -2.77 -5.59 5.66
N ALA A 148 -2.30 -5.75 4.42
CA ALA A 148 -1.01 -6.36 4.14
C ALA A 148 0.15 -5.56 4.76
N MET A 149 0.10 -4.21 4.76
CA MET A 149 1.12 -3.38 5.43
C MET A 149 1.16 -3.63 6.95
N TRP A 150 0.07 -4.14 7.54
CA TRP A 150 0.00 -4.58 8.92
C TRP A 150 0.42 -6.04 9.13
N GLY A 151 0.94 -6.72 8.10
CA GLY A 151 1.37 -8.12 8.16
C GLY A 151 0.23 -9.12 8.15
N LEU A 152 -0.99 -8.70 7.80
CA LEU A 152 -2.17 -9.55 7.75
C LEU A 152 -2.31 -10.15 6.35
N ASP A 153 -2.57 -11.46 6.28
CA ASP A 153 -2.80 -12.14 5.02
C ASP A 153 -4.06 -11.61 4.30
N ALA A 154 -3.95 -11.46 2.98
CA ALA A 154 -5.05 -11.02 2.13
C ALA A 154 -6.29 -11.92 2.27
N ASN A 155 -6.06 -13.22 2.50
CA ASN A 155 -7.09 -14.26 2.61
C ASN A 155 -7.56 -14.53 4.05
N GLU A 156 -6.86 -14.06 5.06
CA GLU A 156 -7.29 -14.14 6.46
C GLU A 156 -8.52 -13.28 6.68
N GLY A 157 -9.61 -13.90 6.78
CA GLY A 157 -10.92 -13.31 6.99
C GLY A 157 -11.95 -14.29 6.49
N GLY A 158 -11.93 -15.51 7.08
CA GLY A 158 -13.02 -16.46 6.96
C GLY A 158 -14.31 -15.74 7.34
N GLY A 159 -15.25 -15.64 6.41
CA GLY A 159 -16.52 -14.98 6.64
C GLY A 159 -17.40 -15.06 5.40
N ASN A 160 -18.69 -14.93 5.61
CA ASN A 160 -19.67 -14.93 4.53
C ASN A 160 -19.30 -13.80 3.54
N PHE A 161 -19.29 -14.11 2.25
CA PHE A 161 -19.02 -13.17 1.15
C PHE A 161 -19.91 -11.90 1.27
N LEU A 162 -21.17 -12.08 1.63
CA LEU A 162 -22.12 -10.98 1.77
C LEU A 162 -21.74 -10.02 2.91
N VAL A 163 -21.29 -10.55 4.05
CA VAL A 163 -20.83 -9.74 5.20
C VAL A 163 -19.57 -8.94 4.82
N LYS A 164 -18.64 -9.55 4.06
CA LYS A 164 -17.47 -8.82 3.55
C LYS A 164 -17.88 -7.65 2.65
N LYS A 165 -18.82 -7.86 1.72
CA LYS A 165 -19.30 -6.82 0.81
C LYS A 165 -20.05 -5.70 1.52
N ILE A 166 -20.87 -6.02 2.54
CA ILE A 166 -21.54 -5.01 3.37
C ILE A 166 -20.51 -4.18 4.15
N ASN A 167 -19.51 -4.81 4.73
CA ASN A 167 -18.45 -4.08 5.43
C ASN A 167 -17.62 -3.20 4.49
N ASP A 168 -17.33 -3.66 3.27
CA ASP A 168 -16.65 -2.85 2.26
C ASP A 168 -17.52 -1.66 1.83
N LEU A 169 -18.84 -1.85 1.71
CA LEU A 169 -19.78 -0.76 1.42
C LEU A 169 -19.83 0.27 2.55
N LEU A 170 -19.91 -0.15 3.80
CA LEU A 170 -19.92 0.76 4.96
C LEU A 170 -18.59 1.56 5.03
N ARG A 171 -17.46 0.92 4.76
CA ARG A 171 -16.17 1.59 4.70
C ARG A 171 -16.07 2.54 3.51
N LEU A 172 -16.61 2.17 2.34
CA LEU A 172 -16.69 3.06 1.19
C LEU A 172 -17.51 4.31 1.52
N ILE A 173 -18.69 4.16 2.12
CA ILE A 173 -19.52 5.28 2.56
C ILE A 173 -18.78 6.14 3.58
N GLY A 174 -18.13 5.54 4.57
CA GLY A 174 -17.33 6.26 5.56
C GLY A 174 -16.18 7.06 4.93
N LEU A 175 -15.49 6.50 3.93
CA LEU A 175 -14.44 7.21 3.20
C LEU A 175 -15.02 8.36 2.38
N LEU A 176 -16.15 8.15 1.71
CA LEU A 176 -16.83 9.22 0.97
C LEU A 176 -17.24 10.38 1.89
N ILE A 177 -17.75 10.08 3.08
CA ILE A 177 -18.07 11.10 4.09
C ILE A 177 -16.79 11.84 4.52
N ALA A 178 -15.69 11.12 4.80
CA ALA A 178 -14.42 11.72 5.16
C ALA A 178 -13.88 12.63 4.04
N LEU A 179 -14.01 12.20 2.78
CA LEU A 179 -13.63 13.01 1.62
C LEU A 179 -14.52 14.25 1.47
N ILE A 180 -15.85 14.12 1.61
CA ILE A 180 -16.77 15.26 1.56
C ILE A 180 -16.44 16.28 2.65
N LEU A 181 -16.15 15.83 3.85
CA LEU A 181 -15.73 16.71 4.95
C LEU A 181 -14.40 17.38 4.63
N ALA A 182 -13.42 16.64 4.10
CA ALA A 182 -12.12 17.18 3.72
C ALA A 182 -12.24 18.21 2.59
N PHE A 183 -13.04 17.91 1.55
CA PHE A 183 -13.33 18.88 0.47
C PHE A 183 -14.10 20.09 0.99
N GLY A 184 -15.07 19.88 1.87
CA GLY A 184 -15.83 20.97 2.51
C GLY A 184 -14.91 21.92 3.30
N VAL A 185 -14.00 21.36 4.09
CA VAL A 185 -12.98 22.12 4.83
C VAL A 185 -12.06 22.88 3.88
N THR A 186 -11.60 22.23 2.81
CA THR A 186 -10.75 22.87 1.78
C THR A 186 -11.51 23.99 1.05
N ALA A 187 -12.75 23.72 0.62
CA ALA A 187 -13.59 24.72 -0.05
C ALA A 187 -13.88 25.93 0.83
N ALA A 188 -14.17 25.72 2.11
CA ALA A 188 -14.35 26.81 3.07
C ALA A 188 -13.07 27.66 3.19
N GLY A 189 -11.89 27.03 3.18
CA GLY A 189 -10.61 27.71 3.22
C GLY A 189 -10.27 28.53 1.97
N THR A 190 -10.73 28.07 0.80
CA THR A 190 -10.44 28.73 -0.49
C THR A 190 -11.54 29.69 -0.96
N SER A 191 -12.73 29.65 -0.38
CA SER A 191 -13.92 30.43 -0.77
C SER A 191 -13.85 31.95 -0.46
N GLY A 192 -12.69 32.46 -0.07
CA GLY A 192 -12.55 33.87 0.36
C GLY A 192 -13.16 34.16 1.74
N ILE A 193 -13.53 33.12 2.49
CA ILE A 193 -14.00 33.29 3.88
C ILE A 193 -12.88 33.81 4.75
N ILE A 194 -11.64 33.37 4.54
CA ILE A 194 -10.47 33.83 5.32
C ILE A 194 -10.27 35.36 5.17
N PRO A 195 -10.16 35.92 3.95
CA PRO A 195 -10.13 37.37 3.78
C PRO A 195 -11.31 38.09 4.44
N LYS A 196 -12.55 37.58 4.25
CA LYS A 196 -13.76 38.22 4.86
C LYS A 196 -13.73 38.20 6.39
N VAL A 197 -13.21 37.15 7.00
CA VAL A 197 -13.03 37.10 8.47
C VAL A 197 -12.02 38.13 8.91
N PHE A 198 -10.91 38.32 8.17
CA PHE A 198 -9.91 39.33 8.47
C PHE A 198 -10.42 40.77 8.26
N ASP A 199 -11.21 41.00 7.19
CA ASP A 199 -11.93 42.28 6.99
C ASP A 199 -12.86 42.57 8.16
N TRP A 200 -13.61 41.57 8.64
CA TRP A 200 -14.52 41.75 9.76
C TRP A 200 -13.81 42.08 11.08
N ILE A 201 -12.58 41.58 11.26
CA ILE A 201 -11.74 41.86 12.45
C ILE A 201 -10.93 43.15 12.27
N GLY A 202 -10.97 43.78 11.09
CA GLY A 202 -10.25 45.05 10.80
C GLY A 202 -8.76 44.85 10.53
N LEU A 203 -8.35 43.66 10.09
CA LEU A 203 -6.94 43.33 9.79
C LEU A 203 -6.64 43.27 8.28
N ASP A 204 -7.52 43.77 7.44
CA ASP A 204 -7.47 43.76 5.98
C ASP A 204 -6.23 44.45 5.40
N HIS A 205 -5.65 45.41 6.10
CA HIS A 205 -4.49 46.22 5.67
C HIS A 205 -3.15 45.79 6.32
N PHE A 206 -3.09 44.60 6.94
CA PHE A 206 -1.87 44.17 7.63
C PHE A 206 -0.76 43.80 6.62
N PRO A 207 0.47 44.39 6.75
CA PRO A 207 1.60 44.02 5.91
C PRO A 207 1.92 42.52 6.07
N GLY A 208 1.80 41.74 5.01
CA GLY A 208 2.01 40.27 5.06
C GLY A 208 0.73 39.45 5.05
N MET A 209 -0.46 40.02 4.83
CA MET A 209 -1.73 39.31 4.74
C MET A 209 -1.69 38.15 3.76
N SER A 210 -0.99 38.27 2.62
CA SER A 210 -0.83 37.21 1.64
C SER A 210 -0.17 35.95 2.23
N TRP A 211 0.81 36.14 3.12
CA TRP A 211 1.45 35.02 3.83
C TRP A 211 0.54 34.34 4.86
N ILE A 212 -0.30 35.15 5.53
CA ILE A 212 -1.27 34.65 6.50
C ILE A 212 -2.34 33.81 5.75
N ILE A 213 -2.87 34.32 4.64
CA ILE A 213 -3.83 33.58 3.78
C ILE A 213 -3.21 32.31 3.25
N PHE A 214 -1.96 32.34 2.77
CA PHE A 214 -1.24 31.15 2.31
C PHE A 214 -1.07 30.13 3.45
N ALA A 215 -0.61 30.55 4.62
CA ALA A 215 -0.41 29.69 5.78
C ALA A 215 -1.74 29.06 6.27
N ALA A 216 -2.83 29.84 6.28
CA ALA A 216 -4.15 29.36 6.63
C ALA A 216 -4.66 28.34 5.60
N GLY A 217 -4.48 28.60 4.31
CA GLY A 217 -4.82 27.65 3.23
C GLY A 217 -4.04 26.34 3.36
N LEU A 218 -2.73 26.43 3.63
CA LEU A 218 -1.88 25.27 3.87
C LEU A 218 -2.33 24.48 5.11
N ALA A 219 -2.64 25.15 6.22
CA ALA A 219 -3.12 24.51 7.44
C ALA A 219 -4.46 23.77 7.22
N ILE A 220 -5.38 24.40 6.49
CA ILE A 220 -6.66 23.80 6.10
C ILE A 220 -6.46 22.58 5.21
N GLY A 221 -5.57 22.66 4.22
CA GLY A 221 -5.21 21.54 3.36
C GLY A 221 -4.59 20.38 4.14
N LEU A 222 -3.68 20.67 5.07
CA LEU A 222 -3.09 19.67 5.95
C LEU A 222 -4.14 19.04 6.87
N LEU A 223 -5.06 19.81 7.41
CA LEU A 223 -6.16 19.29 8.24
C LEU A 223 -7.07 18.35 7.43
N ALA A 224 -7.44 18.72 6.22
CA ALA A 224 -8.25 17.90 5.32
C ALA A 224 -7.55 16.58 5.00
N ASN A 225 -6.27 16.62 4.59
CA ASN A 225 -5.46 15.44 4.34
C ASN A 225 -5.29 14.57 5.58
N PHE A 226 -5.12 15.21 6.76
CA PHE A 226 -5.00 14.50 8.04
C PHE A 226 -6.27 13.70 8.37
N LEU A 227 -7.45 14.29 8.21
CA LEU A 227 -8.73 13.62 8.48
C LEU A 227 -8.90 12.38 7.60
N VAL A 228 -8.60 12.50 6.31
CA VAL A 228 -8.68 11.37 5.36
C VAL A 228 -7.66 10.29 5.72
N MET A 229 -6.40 10.67 5.96
CA MET A 229 -5.35 9.71 6.32
C MET A 229 -5.65 9.02 7.64
N TRP A 230 -6.11 9.77 8.64
CA TRP A 230 -6.48 9.20 9.94
C TRP A 230 -7.62 8.19 9.81
N TRP A 231 -8.63 8.53 9.03
CA TRP A 231 -9.73 7.62 8.76
C TRP A 231 -9.23 6.33 8.07
N MET A 232 -8.38 6.45 7.04
CA MET A 232 -7.83 5.29 6.34
C MET A 232 -6.96 4.41 7.25
N ILE A 233 -6.12 5.01 8.08
CA ILE A 233 -5.22 4.28 8.98
C ILE A 233 -5.99 3.54 10.08
N VAL A 234 -7.05 4.13 10.63
CA VAL A 234 -7.78 3.57 11.78
C VAL A 234 -8.90 2.61 11.36
N MET A 235 -9.60 2.91 10.25
CA MET A 235 -10.82 2.18 9.88
C MET A 235 -10.62 1.09 8.84
N LEU A 236 -9.57 1.16 8.01
CA LEU A 236 -9.36 0.20 6.94
C LEU A 236 -8.63 -1.08 7.36
N PRO A 237 -7.58 -1.05 8.20
CA PRO A 237 -6.92 -2.26 8.64
C PRO A 237 -7.88 -3.20 9.38
N ARG A 238 -7.61 -4.50 9.30
CA ARG A 238 -8.38 -5.53 10.03
C ARG A 238 -7.88 -5.74 11.46
N THR A 239 -7.04 -4.85 11.95
CA THR A 239 -6.44 -4.90 13.29
C THR A 239 -6.69 -3.63 14.07
N LYS A 240 -6.47 -3.67 15.37
CA LYS A 240 -6.57 -2.50 16.23
C LYS A 240 -5.32 -1.63 16.07
N VAL A 241 -5.50 -0.39 15.70
CA VAL A 241 -4.42 0.57 15.54
C VAL A 241 -4.25 1.37 16.82
N PRO A 242 -3.05 1.43 17.43
CA PRO A 242 -2.77 2.31 18.58
C PRO A 242 -3.03 3.77 18.20
N LEU A 243 -3.79 4.47 19.03
CA LEU A 243 -4.22 5.85 18.74
C LEU A 243 -3.04 6.79 18.49
N LYS A 244 -1.98 6.68 19.31
CA LYS A 244 -0.78 7.52 19.17
C LYS A 244 -0.05 7.28 17.84
N SER A 245 0.13 6.01 17.46
CA SER A 245 0.75 5.62 16.19
C SER A 245 -0.10 6.07 15.00
N GLY A 246 -1.42 5.89 15.09
CA GLY A 246 -2.36 6.34 14.07
C GLY A 246 -2.33 7.86 13.84
N LEU A 247 -2.32 8.66 14.93
CA LEU A 247 -2.24 10.13 14.85
C LEU A 247 -0.92 10.60 14.23
N LYS A 248 0.21 10.03 14.66
CA LYS A 248 1.53 10.34 14.07
C LYS A 248 1.58 9.96 12.58
N GLY A 249 1.08 8.76 12.23
CA GLY A 249 0.98 8.31 10.84
C GLY A 249 0.09 9.23 9.99
N ALA A 250 -1.07 9.63 10.50
CA ALA A 250 -1.96 10.55 9.80
C ALA A 250 -1.31 11.93 9.56
N ALA A 251 -0.58 12.46 10.53
CA ALA A 251 0.14 13.72 10.38
C ALA A 251 1.25 13.63 9.32
N LEU A 252 2.07 12.57 9.35
CA LEU A 252 3.08 12.33 8.33
C LEU A 252 2.46 12.13 6.94
N GLY A 253 1.36 11.39 6.86
CA GLY A 253 0.62 11.18 5.61
C GLY A 253 0.02 12.48 5.06
N ALA A 254 -0.52 13.33 5.92
CA ALA A 254 -1.04 14.65 5.52
C ALA A 254 0.06 15.52 4.89
N ILE A 255 1.23 15.56 5.52
CA ILE A 255 2.39 16.30 5.01
C ILE A 255 2.85 15.73 3.67
N ALA A 256 2.95 14.41 3.55
CA ALA A 256 3.39 13.75 2.32
C ALA A 256 2.38 13.97 1.18
N LEU A 257 1.07 13.91 1.44
CA LEU A 257 0.04 14.20 0.43
C LEU A 257 0.06 15.67 0.01
N GLU A 258 0.29 16.58 0.94
CA GLU A 258 0.44 18.01 0.63
C GLU A 258 1.67 18.25 -0.26
N ALA A 259 2.79 17.60 0.04
CA ALA A 259 3.99 17.66 -0.80
C ALA A 259 3.72 17.11 -2.21
N ILE A 260 2.97 16.02 -2.37
CA ILE A 260 2.58 15.50 -3.69
C ILE A 260 1.73 16.52 -4.44
N LYS A 261 0.79 17.20 -3.79
CA LYS A 261 -0.01 18.26 -4.44
C LYS A 261 0.87 19.38 -4.98
N GLN A 262 1.87 19.81 -4.22
CA GLN A 262 2.81 20.84 -4.68
C GLN A 262 3.68 20.35 -5.85
N LEU A 263 4.10 19.09 -5.83
CA LEU A 263 4.86 18.46 -6.92
C LEU A 263 4.01 18.21 -8.17
N SER A 264 2.69 18.09 -8.03
CA SER A 264 1.78 17.79 -9.15
C SER A 264 1.86 18.85 -10.26
N THR A 265 2.00 20.11 -9.93
CA THR A 265 2.16 21.21 -10.90
C THR A 265 3.39 21.04 -11.77
N VAL A 266 4.51 20.60 -11.17
CA VAL A 266 5.77 20.32 -11.89
C VAL A 266 5.63 19.09 -12.80
N ILE A 267 4.96 18.04 -12.31
CA ILE A 267 4.73 16.80 -13.09
C ILE A 267 3.83 17.11 -14.30
N ILE A 268 2.74 17.85 -14.09
CA ILE A 268 1.81 18.23 -15.16
C ILE A 268 2.51 19.06 -16.22
N SER A 269 3.24 20.10 -15.85
CA SER A 269 3.94 20.97 -16.80
C SER A 269 5.01 20.22 -17.62
N SER A 270 5.68 19.24 -17.00
CA SER A 270 6.68 18.42 -17.67
C SER A 270 6.07 17.44 -18.68
N ALA A 271 4.87 16.91 -18.40
CA ALA A 271 4.20 15.91 -19.25
C ALA A 271 3.54 16.51 -20.48
N THR A 272 3.15 17.78 -20.45
CA THR A 272 2.41 18.44 -21.57
C THR A 272 3.31 19.17 -22.57
N GLY A 273 4.63 19.19 -22.33
CA GLY A 273 5.59 19.97 -23.09
C GLY A 273 5.93 19.49 -24.51
N ASN A 274 5.34 18.39 -25.00
CA ASN A 274 5.58 17.87 -26.34
C ASN A 274 4.28 17.36 -27.00
N PRO A 275 4.24 17.21 -28.36
CA PRO A 275 3.01 16.77 -29.06
C PRO A 275 2.47 15.41 -28.65
N ALA A 276 3.33 14.43 -28.31
CA ALA A 276 2.90 13.12 -27.80
C ALA A 276 2.34 13.26 -26.38
N GLY A 277 2.92 14.15 -25.58
CA GLY A 277 2.42 14.49 -24.25
C GLY A 277 1.05 15.17 -24.27
N ALA A 278 0.72 15.90 -25.30
CA ALA A 278 -0.60 16.53 -25.44
C ALA A 278 -1.74 15.49 -25.51
N VAL A 279 -1.51 14.35 -26.15
CA VAL A 279 -2.52 13.29 -26.33
C VAL A 279 -2.58 12.33 -25.14
N PHE A 280 -1.44 11.82 -24.70
CA PHE A 280 -1.35 10.78 -23.66
C PHE A 280 -0.99 11.32 -22.27
N GLY A 281 -0.44 12.55 -22.23
CA GLY A 281 0.05 13.19 -21.01
C GLY A 281 -0.97 13.23 -19.87
N PRO A 282 -2.22 13.68 -20.09
CA PRO A 282 -3.21 13.74 -19.01
C PRO A 282 -3.48 12.38 -18.34
N VAL A 283 -3.57 11.30 -19.14
CA VAL A 283 -3.82 9.95 -18.60
C VAL A 283 -2.60 9.44 -17.85
N ILE A 284 -1.40 9.63 -18.40
CA ILE A 284 -0.15 9.23 -17.76
C ILE A 284 0.05 9.99 -16.45
N VAL A 285 -0.16 11.30 -16.47
CA VAL A 285 -0.07 12.16 -15.26
C VAL A 285 -1.06 11.68 -14.20
N LEU A 286 -2.31 11.43 -14.59
CA LEU A 286 -3.33 10.91 -13.67
C LEU A 286 -2.87 9.59 -13.03
N MET A 287 -2.38 8.64 -13.82
CA MET A 287 -1.91 7.35 -13.33
C MET A 287 -0.70 7.49 -12.40
N VAL A 288 0.27 8.34 -12.77
CA VAL A 288 1.46 8.60 -11.94
C VAL A 288 1.06 9.25 -10.62
N MET A 289 0.19 10.26 -10.66
CA MET A 289 -0.28 10.95 -9.45
C MET A 289 -1.04 10.01 -8.52
N MET A 290 -1.97 9.22 -9.06
CA MET A 290 -2.69 8.21 -8.28
C MET A 290 -1.72 7.18 -7.68
N TYR A 291 -0.73 6.72 -8.45
CA TYR A 291 0.28 5.78 -7.96
C TYR A 291 1.09 6.37 -6.81
N LEU A 292 1.53 7.63 -6.91
CA LEU A 292 2.27 8.31 -5.84
C LEU A 292 1.42 8.46 -4.58
N ILE A 293 0.14 8.84 -4.71
CA ILE A 293 -0.80 8.96 -3.59
C ILE A 293 -0.94 7.59 -2.88
N TRP A 294 -1.24 6.53 -3.62
CA TRP A 294 -1.42 5.20 -3.03
C TRP A 294 -0.13 4.62 -2.48
N ARG A 295 1.00 4.92 -3.10
CA ARG A 295 2.30 4.56 -2.57
C ARG A 295 2.57 5.21 -1.22
N VAL A 296 2.27 6.49 -1.07
CA VAL A 296 2.36 7.19 0.23
C VAL A 296 1.42 6.56 1.24
N VAL A 297 0.16 6.29 0.88
CA VAL A 297 -0.79 5.62 1.78
C VAL A 297 -0.25 4.28 2.28
N MET A 298 0.34 3.44 1.40
CA MET A 298 0.93 2.16 1.80
C MET A 298 2.17 2.36 2.69
N TYR A 299 3.06 3.30 2.35
CA TYR A 299 4.23 3.61 3.18
C TYR A 299 3.85 4.08 4.58
N ILE A 300 2.86 4.97 4.69
CA ILE A 300 2.40 5.48 5.98
C ILE A 300 1.75 4.38 6.81
N ASN A 301 0.99 3.47 6.18
CA ASN A 301 0.45 2.31 6.90
C ASN A 301 1.56 1.36 7.35
N ALA A 302 2.58 1.08 6.53
CA ALA A 302 3.76 0.31 6.93
C ALA A 302 4.54 0.99 8.06
N TRP A 303 4.70 2.33 8.01
CA TRP A 303 5.32 3.12 9.08
C TRP A 303 4.53 3.01 10.38
N THR A 304 3.22 3.16 10.32
CA THR A 304 2.34 3.07 11.49
C THR A 304 2.35 1.66 12.10
N ALA A 305 2.36 0.64 11.25
CA ALA A 305 2.39 -0.77 11.67
C ALA A 305 3.72 -1.16 12.34
N THR A 306 4.83 -0.49 12.02
CA THR A 306 6.16 -0.79 12.55
C THR A 306 6.59 0.12 13.70
N THR A 307 5.69 0.93 14.26
CA THR A 307 5.95 1.63 15.53
C THR A 307 6.07 0.64 16.68
N GLU A 308 6.80 0.98 17.72
CA GLU A 308 6.95 0.12 18.92
C GLU A 308 5.60 -0.22 19.55
N GLU A 309 4.68 0.75 19.60
CA GLU A 309 3.32 0.58 20.13
C GLU A 309 2.50 -0.42 19.29
N SER A 310 2.70 -0.43 17.95
CA SER A 310 2.01 -1.36 17.04
C SER A 310 2.61 -2.76 17.08
N LEU A 311 3.95 -2.86 17.12
CA LEU A 311 4.65 -4.13 17.23
C LEU A 311 4.35 -4.85 18.55
N ALA A 312 4.10 -4.11 19.62
CA ALA A 312 3.70 -4.69 20.91
C ALA A 312 2.31 -5.38 20.86
N LEU A 313 1.48 -5.07 19.86
CA LEU A 313 0.18 -5.69 19.63
C LEU A 313 0.22 -6.79 18.56
N GLU A 314 1.34 -6.93 17.85
CA GLU A 314 1.52 -7.99 16.85
C GLU A 314 1.67 -9.34 17.54
N GLU A 315 0.93 -10.36 17.10
CA GLU A 315 1.11 -11.71 17.63
C GLU A 315 2.53 -12.18 17.31
N PRO A 316 3.22 -12.83 18.29
CA PRO A 316 4.56 -13.32 18.04
C PRO A 316 4.56 -14.28 16.85
N ALA A 317 5.49 -14.07 15.92
CA ALA A 317 5.64 -14.93 14.75
C ALA A 317 5.78 -16.39 15.20
N VAL A 318 5.01 -17.28 14.58
CA VAL A 318 5.16 -18.71 14.82
C VAL A 318 6.61 -19.09 14.45
N PRO A 319 7.37 -19.71 15.36
CA PRO A 319 8.73 -20.13 15.08
C PRO A 319 8.76 -20.97 13.80
N GLU A 320 9.75 -20.75 12.94
CA GLU A 320 9.95 -21.60 11.78
C GLU A 320 10.03 -23.08 12.19
N PRO A 321 9.47 -24.00 11.41
CA PRO A 321 9.55 -25.43 11.69
C PRO A 321 11.02 -25.81 11.94
N ALA A 322 11.28 -26.52 13.05
CA ALA A 322 12.63 -26.97 13.36
C ALA A 322 13.16 -27.83 12.21
N VAL A 323 14.23 -27.37 11.58
CA VAL A 323 14.91 -28.15 10.54
C VAL A 323 15.70 -29.25 11.24
N ILE A 324 15.10 -30.45 11.37
CA ILE A 324 15.81 -31.63 11.85
C ILE A 324 16.68 -32.14 10.71
N ARG A 325 17.95 -31.80 10.73
CA ARG A 325 18.93 -32.41 9.83
C ARG A 325 19.29 -33.78 10.37
N VAL A 326 18.71 -34.83 9.81
CA VAL A 326 19.11 -36.22 10.08
C VAL A 326 20.43 -36.47 9.38
N ARG A 327 21.53 -36.51 10.13
CA ARG A 327 22.81 -36.96 9.61
C ARG A 327 22.78 -38.48 9.54
N GLN A 328 22.62 -39.07 8.37
CA GLN A 328 22.91 -40.48 8.15
C GLN A 328 24.40 -40.66 8.08
N GLU A 329 25.03 -41.13 9.15
CA GLU A 329 26.36 -41.71 9.06
C GLU A 329 26.28 -43.01 8.31
N ILE A 330 26.58 -42.99 7.04
CA ILE A 330 26.82 -44.21 6.27
C ILE A 330 28.18 -44.72 6.74
N SER A 331 28.16 -45.63 7.71
CA SER A 331 29.34 -46.40 8.03
C SER A 331 29.68 -47.25 6.80
N SER A 332 30.62 -46.77 6.04
CA SER A 332 31.21 -47.59 4.98
C SER A 332 31.90 -48.77 5.68
N GLY A 333 31.33 -49.95 5.55
CA GLY A 333 31.96 -51.18 5.97
C GLY A 333 33.39 -51.33 5.34
N PRO A 334 34.18 -52.30 5.77
CA PRO A 334 35.51 -52.50 5.24
C PRO A 334 35.46 -52.51 3.72
N SER A 335 36.44 -51.84 3.10
CA SER A 335 36.50 -51.71 1.62
C SER A 335 36.43 -53.10 0.97
N THR A 336 35.79 -53.23 -0.17
CA THR A 336 35.64 -54.46 -0.92
C THR A 336 36.97 -55.19 -1.05
N GLY A 337 38.10 -54.45 -1.20
CA GLY A 337 39.46 -55.00 -1.25
C GLY A 337 39.89 -55.62 0.09
N ALA A 338 39.56 -55.02 1.22
CA ALA A 338 39.86 -55.58 2.55
C ALA A 338 39.04 -56.82 2.83
N SER A 339 37.78 -56.85 2.45
CA SER A 339 36.89 -58.03 2.58
C SER A 339 37.37 -59.20 1.71
N PHE A 340 37.81 -58.89 0.47
CA PHE A 340 38.40 -59.91 -0.42
C PHE A 340 39.75 -60.43 0.13
N GLY A 341 40.61 -59.57 0.66
CA GLY A 341 41.88 -59.92 1.26
C GLY A 341 41.74 -60.85 2.46
N VAL A 342 40.83 -60.58 3.36
CA VAL A 342 40.52 -61.43 4.53
C VAL A 342 39.86 -62.73 4.08
N GLY A 343 38.95 -62.73 3.15
CA GLY A 343 38.35 -63.94 2.58
C GLY A 343 39.38 -64.85 1.88
N ALA A 344 40.28 -64.28 1.11
CA ALA A 344 41.37 -65.02 0.44
C ALA A 344 42.37 -65.63 1.46
N ALA A 345 42.73 -64.91 2.52
CA ALA A 345 43.59 -65.41 3.56
C ALA A 345 42.96 -66.59 4.34
N ILE A 346 41.68 -66.48 4.70
CA ILE A 346 40.93 -67.57 5.37
C ILE A 346 40.81 -68.78 4.43
N GLY A 347 40.55 -68.57 3.14
CA GLY A 347 40.46 -69.62 2.12
C GLY A 347 41.76 -70.34 1.92
N ALA A 348 42.88 -69.62 1.89
CA ALA A 348 44.23 -70.19 1.77
C ALA A 348 44.65 -71.04 3.01
N ILE A 349 44.31 -70.55 4.22
CA ILE A 349 44.55 -71.28 5.47
C ILE A 349 43.70 -72.54 5.50
N GLY A 350 42.40 -72.51 5.11
CA GLY A 350 41.51 -73.58 5.03
C GLY A 350 41.97 -74.70 4.00
N ALA A 351 42.39 -74.25 2.80
CA ALA A 351 42.96 -75.13 1.79
C ALA A 351 44.26 -75.74 2.21
N GLY A 352 45.12 -75.01 2.90
CA GLY A 352 46.38 -75.51 3.49
C GLY A 352 46.13 -76.60 4.55
N ALA A 353 45.17 -76.36 5.45
CA ALA A 353 44.76 -77.29 6.48
C ALA A 353 44.20 -78.65 5.88
N VAL A 354 43.34 -78.52 4.87
CA VAL A 354 42.76 -79.67 4.15
C VAL A 354 43.87 -80.47 3.40
N ALA A 355 44.84 -79.79 2.78
CA ALA A 355 45.98 -80.42 2.11
C ALA A 355 46.89 -81.20 3.08
N LEU A 356 47.07 -80.64 4.29
CA LEU A 356 47.86 -81.29 5.36
C LEU A 356 47.14 -82.56 5.93
N LEU A 357 45.81 -82.53 6.04
CA LEU A 357 44.98 -83.64 6.49
C LEU A 357 44.88 -84.74 5.48
N ARG A 358 45.04 -84.50 4.18
CA ARG A 358 45.07 -85.49 3.12
C ARG A 358 46.42 -86.14 2.91
N ARG A 359 47.43 -85.75 3.61
CA ARG A 359 48.79 -86.31 3.56
C ARG A 359 49.13 -87.35 4.67
N LYS A 360 48.13 -87.72 5.45
CA LYS A 360 48.29 -88.84 6.38
C LYS A 360 47.53 -90.07 5.86
#